data_aa2d267bdd98400e7c67892c76098e4b
#
_entry.id   aa2d267bdd98400e7c67892c76098e4b
#
_cell.length_a   1.000
_cell.length_b   1.000
_cell.length_c   1.000
_cell.angle_alpha   90.00
_cell.angle_beta   90.00
_cell.angle_gamma   90.00
#
_symmetry.space_group_name_H-M   'P 1'
#
loop_
_entity.id
_entity.type
_entity.pdbx_description
1 polymer ?
#
loop_
_entity_poly.entity_id
_entity_poly.type
_entity_poly.pdbx_seq_one_letter_code
_entity_poly.pdbx_strand_id
1 'polypeptide(L)'
;DVYVSAKNADITIRYDEQVKCDIQHDRRWTAEACFNLLDNAIKYGKTGSEIVLSVRKLGLTVEISVTDENEPIGEDERTHIFERFYRGRNSGDKDGVGIGLYLSREIIEKQGGMLSVIPQKGGNKFVIVLQSR
;
A
#
# COMPACT_ATOMS: atom_id res chain seq x y z
N ASP A 1 6.30 14.65 1.08
CA ASP A 1 4.84 14.57 1.17
C ASP A 1 4.29 13.81 -0.04
N VAL A 2 3.47 12.80 0.21
CA VAL A 2 2.93 11.94 -0.86
C VAL A 2 2.01 12.71 -1.82
N TYR A 3 1.29 13.70 -1.34
CA TYR A 3 0.42 14.51 -2.22
C TYR A 3 1.23 15.36 -3.18
N VAL A 4 2.37 15.90 -2.75
CA VAL A 4 3.27 16.64 -3.63
C VAL A 4 3.88 15.69 -4.67
N SER A 5 4.33 14.52 -4.24
CA SER A 5 4.88 13.50 -5.15
C SER A 5 3.85 13.05 -6.19
N ALA A 6 2.60 12.83 -5.77
CA ALA A 6 1.53 12.45 -6.67
C ALA A 6 1.25 13.55 -7.70
N LYS A 7 1.18 14.81 -7.24
CA LYS A 7 0.95 15.95 -8.14
C LYS A 7 2.06 16.07 -9.18
N ASN A 8 3.31 15.90 -8.75
CA ASN A 8 4.46 15.97 -9.66
C ASN A 8 4.45 14.84 -10.70
N ALA A 9 3.91 13.69 -10.33
CA ALA A 9 3.78 12.55 -11.24
C ALA A 9 2.47 12.56 -12.04
N ASP A 10 1.62 13.56 -11.84
CA ASP A 10 0.27 13.65 -12.41
C ASP A 10 -0.57 12.43 -12.08
N ILE A 11 -0.58 12.07 -10.81
CA ILE A 11 -1.37 10.96 -10.27
C ILE A 11 -2.34 11.53 -9.23
N THR A 12 -3.58 11.09 -9.29
CA THR A 12 -4.63 11.50 -8.35
C THR A 12 -4.71 10.49 -7.21
N ILE A 13 -4.76 10.98 -5.97
CA ILE A 13 -5.03 10.14 -4.80
C ILE A 13 -6.45 10.43 -4.34
N ARG A 14 -7.29 9.39 -4.35
CA ARG A 14 -8.67 9.47 -3.85
C ARG A 14 -8.78 8.72 -2.53
N TYR A 15 -9.37 9.36 -1.53
CA TYR A 15 -9.62 8.76 -0.23
C TYR A 15 -11.07 8.34 -0.12
N ASP A 16 -11.30 7.09 0.25
CA ASP A 16 -12.63 6.51 0.39
C ASP A 16 -12.76 5.90 1.77
N GLU A 17 -13.43 6.60 2.69
CA GLU A 17 -13.71 6.10 4.04
C GLU A 17 -15.19 5.78 4.14
N GLN A 18 -15.52 4.50 4.14
CA GLN A 18 -16.90 4.06 4.15
C GLN A 18 -17.54 4.11 5.55
N VAL A 19 -16.74 3.87 6.58
CA VAL A 19 -17.23 3.83 7.97
C VAL A 19 -16.12 4.34 8.88
N LYS A 20 -16.48 5.21 9.83
CA LYS A 20 -15.57 5.58 10.90
C LYS A 20 -15.48 4.41 11.88
N CYS A 21 -14.28 4.05 12.26
CA CYS A 21 -14.06 2.93 13.16
C CYS A 21 -12.80 3.15 14.00
N ASP A 22 -12.82 2.60 15.20
CA ASP A 22 -11.64 2.56 16.05
C ASP A 22 -10.89 1.26 15.78
N ILE A 23 -9.57 1.35 15.73
CA ILE A 23 -8.71 0.20 15.56
C ILE A 23 -7.61 0.19 16.61
N GLN A 24 -7.18 -1.01 16.98
CA GLN A 24 -6.02 -1.16 17.85
C GLN A 24 -4.77 -1.06 16.98
N HIS A 25 -4.13 0.10 17.06
CA HIS A 25 -2.92 0.31 16.29
C HIS A 25 -2.08 1.42 16.89
N ASP A 26 -0.81 1.41 16.55
CA ASP A 26 0.05 2.56 16.79
C ASP A 26 -0.14 3.52 15.62
N ARG A 27 -0.84 4.62 15.87
CA ARG A 27 -1.23 5.58 14.84
C ARG A 27 -0.05 6.08 14.02
N ARG A 28 1.05 6.38 14.68
CA ARG A 28 2.24 6.90 14.02
C ARG A 28 2.87 5.87 13.07
N TRP A 29 3.02 4.64 13.55
CA TRP A 29 3.63 3.57 12.75
C TRP A 29 2.71 3.10 11.63
N THR A 30 1.39 3.06 11.88
CA THR A 30 0.43 2.72 10.84
C THR A 30 0.45 3.76 9.72
N ALA A 31 0.53 5.06 10.07
CA ALA A 31 0.66 6.11 9.07
C ALA A 31 1.93 5.93 8.23
N GLU A 32 3.04 5.57 8.87
CA GLU A 32 4.31 5.32 8.16
C GLU A 32 4.16 4.17 7.16
N ALA A 33 3.50 3.09 7.56
CA ALA A 33 3.25 1.96 6.67
C ALA A 33 2.40 2.39 5.47
N CYS A 34 1.34 3.16 5.72
CA CYS A 34 0.46 3.67 4.65
C CYS A 34 1.23 4.59 3.68
N PHE A 35 2.07 5.48 4.20
CA PHE A 35 2.89 6.35 3.36
C PHE A 35 3.84 5.55 2.47
N ASN A 36 4.43 4.49 3.01
CA ASN A 36 5.30 3.63 2.22
C ASN A 36 4.54 2.96 1.07
N LEU A 37 3.31 2.50 1.33
CA LEU A 37 2.47 1.90 0.29
C LEU A 37 2.08 2.93 -0.78
N LEU A 38 1.70 4.13 -0.35
CA LEU A 38 1.35 5.20 -1.27
C LEU A 38 2.55 5.64 -2.11
N ASP A 39 3.71 5.80 -1.48
CA ASP A 39 4.94 6.17 -2.16
C ASP A 39 5.31 5.13 -3.22
N ASN A 40 5.20 3.86 -2.88
CA ASN A 40 5.45 2.76 -3.82
C ASN A 40 4.49 2.83 -5.01
N ALA A 41 3.20 3.06 -4.74
CA ALA A 41 2.20 3.16 -5.81
C ALA A 41 2.47 4.34 -6.74
N ILE A 42 2.94 5.47 -6.19
CA ILE A 42 3.29 6.65 -6.98
C ILE A 42 4.53 6.39 -7.85
N LYS A 43 5.56 5.76 -7.27
CA LYS A 43 6.80 5.48 -7.99
C LYS A 43 6.59 4.67 -9.27
N TYR A 44 5.70 3.70 -9.20
CA TYR A 44 5.41 2.84 -10.36
C TYR A 44 4.17 3.27 -11.12
N GLY A 45 3.58 4.38 -10.71
CA GLY A 45 2.33 4.87 -11.28
C GLY A 45 2.48 5.47 -12.66
N LYS A 46 1.42 5.35 -13.44
CA LYS A 46 1.34 5.95 -14.77
C LYS A 46 0.76 7.35 -14.66
N THR A 47 1.26 8.26 -15.51
CA THR A 47 0.71 9.61 -15.62
C THR A 47 -0.78 9.52 -15.91
N GLY A 48 -1.57 10.28 -15.17
CA GLY A 48 -3.03 10.33 -15.34
C GLY A 48 -3.78 9.22 -14.60
N SER A 49 -3.08 8.33 -13.88
CA SER A 49 -3.73 7.26 -13.14
C SER A 49 -4.25 7.73 -11.78
N GLU A 50 -5.05 6.87 -11.15
CA GLU A 50 -5.62 7.12 -9.83
C GLU A 50 -5.17 6.08 -8.83
N ILE A 51 -4.89 6.53 -7.60
CA ILE A 51 -4.64 5.66 -6.46
C ILE A 51 -5.79 5.87 -5.47
N VAL A 52 -6.37 4.78 -4.98
CA VAL A 52 -7.47 4.83 -4.03
C VAL A 52 -7.00 4.31 -2.67
N LEU A 53 -7.06 5.17 -1.66
CA LEU A 53 -6.83 4.80 -0.27
C LEU A 53 -8.21 4.59 0.37
N SER A 54 -8.47 3.39 0.87
CA SER A 54 -9.77 3.02 1.38
C SER A 54 -9.67 2.46 2.80
N VAL A 55 -10.67 2.77 3.63
CA VAL A 55 -10.79 2.22 4.99
C VAL A 55 -12.19 1.63 5.14
N ARG A 56 -12.27 0.35 5.51
CA ARG A 56 -13.54 -0.35 5.73
C ARG A 56 -13.49 -1.16 7.00
N LYS A 57 -14.64 -1.27 7.67
CA LYS A 57 -14.79 -2.17 8.79
C LYS A 57 -15.42 -3.47 8.31
N LEU A 58 -14.78 -4.59 8.63
CA LEU A 58 -15.23 -5.93 8.25
C LEU A 58 -15.30 -6.79 9.53
N GLY A 59 -16.47 -6.81 10.17
CA GLY A 59 -16.65 -7.55 11.42
C GLY A 59 -15.73 -7.04 12.52
N LEU A 60 -14.84 -7.89 13.02
CA LEU A 60 -13.90 -7.56 14.09
C LEU A 60 -12.58 -6.97 13.58
N THR A 61 -12.48 -6.72 12.28
CA THR A 61 -11.26 -6.17 11.68
C THR A 61 -11.55 -4.88 10.94
N VAL A 62 -10.48 -4.13 10.71
CA VAL A 62 -10.50 -2.95 9.83
C VAL A 62 -9.53 -3.21 8.70
N GLU A 63 -9.98 -2.97 7.49
CA GLU A 63 -9.18 -3.10 6.29
C GLU A 63 -8.80 -1.72 5.77
N ILE A 64 -7.50 -1.48 5.65
CA ILE A 64 -6.97 -0.28 5.01
C ILE A 64 -6.33 -0.75 3.71
N SER A 65 -6.74 -0.18 2.58
CA SER A 65 -6.20 -0.63 1.30
C SER A 65 -5.71 0.53 0.45
N VAL A 66 -4.70 0.24 -0.37
CA VAL A 66 -4.17 1.14 -1.39
C VAL A 66 -4.30 0.41 -2.71
N THR A 67 -5.19 0.90 -3.56
CA THR A 67 -5.44 0.32 -4.87
C THR A 67 -4.85 1.23 -5.95
N ASP A 68 -4.04 0.66 -6.82
CA ASP A 68 -3.41 1.40 -7.91
C ASP A 68 -3.85 0.84 -9.27
N GLU A 69 -3.41 1.52 -10.33
CA GLU A 69 -3.65 1.11 -11.70
C GLU A 69 -2.35 0.65 -12.37
N ASN A 70 -1.38 0.24 -11.57
CA ASN A 70 -0.08 -0.20 -12.04
C ASN A 70 -0.17 -1.60 -12.63
N GLU A 71 0.87 -2.02 -13.33
CA GLU A 71 0.90 -3.37 -13.89
C GLU A 71 0.70 -4.41 -12.78
N PRO A 72 -0.23 -5.37 -12.96
CA PRO A 72 -0.47 -6.40 -11.94
C PRO A 72 0.81 -7.19 -11.64
N ILE A 73 1.06 -7.36 -10.34
CA ILE A 73 2.22 -8.11 -9.87
C ILE A 73 1.99 -9.58 -10.15
N GLY A 74 2.94 -10.21 -10.84
CA GLY A 74 2.84 -11.61 -11.21
C GLY A 74 2.88 -12.54 -10.00
N GLU A 75 2.29 -13.72 -10.16
CA GLU A 75 2.23 -14.71 -9.10
C GLU A 75 3.63 -15.09 -8.59
N ASP A 76 4.60 -15.15 -9.47
CA ASP A 76 5.99 -15.46 -9.14
C ASP A 76 6.67 -14.37 -8.33
N GLU A 77 6.22 -13.12 -8.43
CA GLU A 77 6.77 -12.01 -7.65
C GLU A 77 6.05 -11.77 -6.33
N ARG A 78 4.76 -12.13 -6.25
CA ARG A 78 3.92 -11.83 -5.06
C ARG A 78 4.50 -12.33 -3.75
N THR A 79 5.17 -13.48 -3.78
CA THR A 79 5.76 -14.06 -2.58
C THR A 79 7.05 -13.36 -2.16
N HIS A 80 7.62 -12.54 -3.02
CA HIS A 80 8.94 -11.92 -2.82
C HIS A 80 8.89 -10.42 -2.59
N ILE A 81 7.80 -9.75 -2.99
CA ILE A 81 7.77 -8.27 -2.98
C ILE A 81 7.94 -7.65 -1.60
N PHE A 82 7.66 -8.40 -0.54
CA PHE A 82 7.83 -7.92 0.83
C PHE A 82 9.19 -8.30 1.42
N GLU A 83 10.02 -8.99 0.66
CA GLU A 83 11.36 -9.33 1.12
C GLU A 83 12.25 -8.08 1.13
N ARG A 84 13.12 -8.04 2.12
CA ARG A 84 14.06 -6.94 2.26
C ARG A 84 14.97 -6.86 1.04
N PHE A 85 15.08 -5.65 0.47
CA PHE A 85 15.90 -5.35 -0.72
C PHE A 85 15.42 -5.98 -2.03
N TYR A 86 14.24 -6.61 -2.03
CA TYR A 86 13.69 -7.13 -3.28
C TYR A 86 13.27 -5.97 -4.20
N ARG A 87 13.61 -6.09 -5.47
CA ARG A 87 13.17 -5.16 -6.50
C ARG A 87 12.56 -5.96 -7.64
N GLY A 88 11.33 -5.63 -7.98
CA GLY A 88 10.59 -6.34 -9.02
C GLY A 88 11.11 -6.06 -10.42
N ARG A 89 10.57 -6.80 -11.40
CA ARG A 89 10.96 -6.69 -12.81
C ARG A 89 10.80 -5.29 -13.38
N ASN A 90 9.78 -4.58 -12.92
CA ASN A 90 9.43 -3.26 -13.43
C ASN A 90 10.10 -2.13 -12.65
N SER A 91 11.03 -2.44 -11.75
CA SER A 91 11.71 -1.42 -10.95
C SER A 91 12.63 -0.55 -11.80
N GLY A 92 13.35 -1.15 -12.74
CA GLY A 92 14.25 -0.41 -13.63
C GLY A 92 15.13 0.59 -12.91
N ASP A 93 15.07 1.84 -13.38
CA ASP A 93 15.82 2.96 -12.80
C ASP A 93 15.06 3.69 -11.68
N LYS A 94 13.96 3.12 -11.19
CA LYS A 94 13.19 3.75 -10.11
C LYS A 94 14.03 3.84 -8.85
N ASP A 95 13.90 4.96 -8.14
CA ASP A 95 14.58 5.18 -6.88
C ASP A 95 14.11 4.20 -5.82
N GLY A 96 14.98 3.94 -4.88
CA GLY A 96 14.67 3.09 -3.74
C GLY A 96 15.58 1.87 -3.67
N VAL A 97 15.61 1.26 -2.50
CA VAL A 97 16.48 0.13 -2.20
C VAL A 97 15.69 -1.14 -1.86
N GLY A 98 14.38 -1.15 -2.12
CA GLY A 98 13.53 -2.31 -1.86
C GLY A 98 13.24 -2.54 -0.38
N ILE A 99 13.14 -1.47 0.40
CA ILE A 99 12.89 -1.55 1.84
C ILE A 99 11.46 -1.17 2.22
N GLY A 100 10.82 -0.30 1.42
CA GLY A 100 9.52 0.27 1.78
C GLY A 100 8.43 -0.75 2.08
N LEU A 101 8.24 -1.73 1.22
CA LEU A 101 7.24 -2.79 1.41
C LEU A 101 7.61 -3.70 2.59
N TYR A 102 8.89 -4.03 2.72
CA TYR A 102 9.39 -4.81 3.84
C TYR A 102 9.09 -4.10 5.17
N LEU A 103 9.41 -2.82 5.27
CA LEU A 103 9.15 -2.03 6.49
C LEU A 103 7.66 -1.94 6.78
N SER A 104 6.84 -1.72 5.78
CA SER A 104 5.38 -1.67 5.97
C SER A 104 4.86 -2.95 6.58
N ARG A 105 5.28 -4.09 6.05
CA ARG A 105 4.88 -5.39 6.57
C ARG A 105 5.34 -5.61 8.00
N GLU A 106 6.60 -5.27 8.31
CA GLU A 106 7.14 -5.39 9.67
C GLU A 106 6.34 -4.54 10.65
N ILE A 107 6.02 -3.31 10.29
CA ILE A 107 5.23 -2.40 11.12
C ILE A 107 3.86 -3.00 11.43
N ILE A 108 3.19 -3.51 10.43
CA ILE A 108 1.83 -4.04 10.57
C ILE A 108 1.83 -5.36 11.34
N GLU A 109 2.77 -6.25 11.04
CA GLU A 109 2.85 -7.55 11.74
C GLU A 109 3.19 -7.39 13.21
N LYS A 110 4.01 -6.41 13.58
CA LYS A 110 4.32 -6.12 14.98
C LYS A 110 3.10 -5.65 15.76
N GLN A 111 2.08 -5.16 15.10
CA GLN A 111 0.81 -4.77 15.73
C GLN A 111 -0.22 -5.90 15.70
N GLY A 112 0.18 -7.10 15.28
CA GLY A 112 -0.71 -8.24 15.18
C GLY A 112 -1.58 -8.21 13.93
N GLY A 113 -1.27 -7.35 12.97
CA GLY A 113 -2.00 -7.26 11.71
C GLY A 113 -1.35 -8.04 10.59
N MET A 114 -1.90 -7.87 9.40
CA MET A 114 -1.41 -8.52 8.18
C MET A 114 -1.34 -7.51 7.05
N LEU A 115 -0.34 -7.66 6.19
CA LEU A 115 -0.21 -6.90 4.95
C LEU A 115 -0.07 -7.88 3.80
N SER A 116 -0.90 -7.74 2.79
CA SER A 116 -0.88 -8.59 1.61
C SER A 116 -1.11 -7.77 0.34
N VAL A 117 -0.92 -8.40 -0.81
CA VAL A 117 -1.23 -7.80 -2.10
C VAL A 117 -2.19 -8.72 -2.86
N ILE A 118 -3.21 -8.12 -3.44
CA ILE A 118 -4.19 -8.81 -4.26
C ILE A 118 -4.15 -8.16 -5.64
N PRO A 119 -3.63 -8.87 -6.67
CA PRO A 119 -3.68 -8.34 -8.03
C PRO A 119 -5.12 -8.21 -8.50
N GLN A 120 -5.37 -7.16 -9.24
CA GLN A 120 -6.69 -6.85 -9.77
C GLN A 120 -6.58 -6.66 -11.28
N LYS A 121 -7.72 -6.67 -11.97
CA LYS A 121 -7.73 -6.34 -13.37
C LYS A 121 -7.27 -4.88 -13.54
N GLY A 122 -6.11 -4.72 -14.14
CA GLY A 122 -5.55 -3.40 -14.40
C GLY A 122 -4.86 -2.75 -13.21
N GLY A 123 -4.52 -3.52 -12.17
CA GLY A 123 -3.83 -2.93 -11.02
C GLY A 123 -3.53 -3.89 -9.89
N ASN A 124 -3.22 -3.33 -8.73
CA ASN A 124 -2.95 -4.08 -7.51
C ASN A 124 -3.65 -3.42 -6.33
N LYS A 125 -4.03 -4.24 -5.35
CA LYS A 125 -4.60 -3.77 -4.10
C LYS A 125 -3.73 -4.26 -2.96
N PHE A 126 -3.04 -3.33 -2.28
CA PHE A 126 -2.31 -3.63 -1.05
C PHE A 126 -3.26 -3.50 0.12
N VAL A 127 -3.33 -4.51 0.96
CA VAL A 127 -4.34 -4.60 2.02
C VAL A 127 -3.68 -4.76 3.38
N ILE A 128 -3.99 -3.83 4.28
CA ILE A 128 -3.63 -3.91 5.69
C ILE A 128 -4.87 -4.34 6.46
N VAL A 129 -4.75 -5.37 7.29
CA VAL A 129 -5.83 -5.83 8.15
C VAL A 129 -5.39 -5.66 9.60
N LEU A 130 -6.16 -4.90 10.38
CA LEU A 130 -5.91 -4.67 11.79
C LEU A 130 -7.16 -5.01 12.59
N GLN A 131 -7.00 -5.29 13.90
CA GLN A 131 -8.15 -5.58 14.74
C GLN A 131 -8.93 -4.32 15.06
N SER A 132 -10.26 -4.42 14.98
CA SER A 132 -11.17 -3.39 15.44
C SER A 132 -11.26 -3.42 16.96
N ARG A 133 -11.45 -2.28 17.57
CA ARG A 133 -11.80 -2.18 18.97
C ARG A 133 -13.25 -2.49 19.21
#